data_b9e6d8213e1294a6c3356940528063ba
#
_entry.id   b9e6d8213e1294a6c3356940528063ba
#
_cell.length_a   1.000
_cell.length_b   1.000
_cell.length_c   1.000
_cell.angle_alpha   90.00
_cell.angle_beta   90.00
_cell.angle_gamma   90.00
#
_symmetry.space_group_name_H-M   'P 1'
#
loop_
_entity.id
_entity.type
_entity.pdbx_description
1 polymer ?
#
loop_
_entity_poly.entity_id
_entity_poly.type
_entity_poly.pdbx_seq_one_letter_code
_entity_poly.pdbx_strand_id
1 'polypeptide(L)'
;MNDHNFFMRVGIIGTGLLGNAVGLNLLSKGHDLTVYNRTKSKTKELEKNGALVVNSPKIVSENSDIVFSIVKNADAVKKVSFGDECIACGKHEGLIVCDMSTINPIESKHIAAEFESRGISFCDTPVMGGPNVAISGGLVMMVGGNKSVFEKCKNIFDDIASKVFYLGENGSAHSVKLAMNLQIAMLALALSEGITLARASNINPEIFLEILNSTYFKTGMSESKAYKMLKQDYAPTFTLTNLKKDLDTINEAAKAVGVTLPMATRANQIYQDAEKKYGTLDYTAILEYLSDSN
;
A
#
# COMPACT_ATOMS: atom_id res chain seq x y z
N MET A 1 23.20 -22.42 19.08
CA MET A 1 23.57 -21.08 18.56
C MET A 1 22.41 -20.19 18.90
N ASN A 2 22.66 -19.18 19.74
CA ASN A 2 21.58 -18.34 20.27
C ASN A 2 21.00 -17.47 19.17
N ASP A 3 19.80 -17.81 18.69
CA ASP A 3 18.95 -16.89 17.97
C ASP A 3 18.51 -15.81 18.97
N HIS A 4 19.28 -14.73 19.06
CA HIS A 4 18.77 -13.51 19.65
C HIS A 4 17.68 -13.00 18.73
N ASN A 5 16.42 -13.37 18.97
CA ASN A 5 15.28 -12.66 18.44
C ASN A 5 15.44 -11.18 18.84
N PHE A 6 15.88 -10.36 17.92
CA PHE A 6 16.06 -8.93 18.13
C PHE A 6 14.67 -8.30 18.08
N PHE A 7 13.97 -8.30 19.21
CA PHE A 7 12.69 -7.60 19.33
C PHE A 7 12.96 -6.11 19.20
N MET A 8 12.39 -5.51 18.16
CA MET A 8 12.44 -4.06 17.95
C MET A 8 11.18 -3.41 18.52
N ARG A 9 11.32 -2.22 19.06
CA ARG A 9 10.18 -1.35 19.37
C ARG A 9 9.73 -0.73 18.06
N VAL A 10 8.52 -1.10 17.64
CA VAL A 10 7.97 -0.70 16.33
C VAL A 10 6.86 0.31 16.50
N GLY A 11 6.92 1.38 15.71
CA GLY A 11 5.85 2.36 15.60
C GLY A 11 5.03 2.15 14.33
N ILE A 12 3.70 2.28 14.41
CA ILE A 12 2.84 2.38 13.22
C ILE A 12 2.00 3.64 13.29
N ILE A 13 2.08 4.45 12.24
CA ILE A 13 1.26 5.64 12.04
C ILE A 13 0.35 5.40 10.85
N GLY A 14 -0.96 5.27 11.14
CA GLY A 14 -1.97 4.91 10.15
C GLY A 14 -2.40 3.45 10.26
N THR A 15 -3.46 3.20 11.03
CA THR A 15 -4.06 1.88 11.26
C THR A 15 -5.31 1.68 10.42
N GLY A 16 -5.20 1.94 9.11
CA GLY A 16 -6.17 1.52 8.11
C GLY A 16 -6.15 0.01 7.92
N LEU A 17 -6.80 -0.51 6.88
CA LEU A 17 -6.86 -1.96 6.62
C LEU A 17 -5.45 -2.59 6.59
N LEU A 18 -4.51 -1.99 5.85
CA LEU A 18 -3.15 -2.52 5.73
C LEU A 18 -2.35 -2.34 7.02
N GLY A 19 -2.37 -1.13 7.61
CA GLY A 19 -1.60 -0.86 8.83
C GLY A 19 -2.06 -1.67 10.04
N ASN A 20 -3.37 -1.95 10.13
CA ASN A 20 -3.92 -2.85 11.14
C ASN A 20 -3.39 -4.28 10.95
N ALA A 21 -3.43 -4.81 9.72
CA ALA A 21 -2.97 -6.16 9.41
C ALA A 21 -1.45 -6.33 9.64
N VAL A 22 -0.63 -5.34 9.24
CA VAL A 22 0.82 -5.32 9.53
C VAL A 22 1.07 -5.29 11.03
N GLY A 23 0.33 -4.45 11.76
CA GLY A 23 0.44 -4.36 13.22
C GLY A 23 0.11 -5.67 13.93
N LEU A 24 -0.97 -6.35 13.54
CA LEU A 24 -1.33 -7.65 14.09
C LEU A 24 -0.27 -8.71 13.81
N ASN A 25 0.29 -8.72 12.59
CA ASN A 25 1.39 -9.61 12.25
C ASN A 25 2.62 -9.37 13.16
N LEU A 26 3.04 -8.11 13.34
CA LEU A 26 4.18 -7.75 14.18
C LEU A 26 3.97 -8.13 15.65
N LEU A 27 2.77 -7.89 16.19
CA LEU A 27 2.41 -8.34 17.53
C LEU A 27 2.50 -9.87 17.67
N SER A 28 2.04 -10.61 16.65
CA SER A 28 2.11 -12.08 16.64
C SER A 28 3.54 -12.61 16.61
N LYS A 29 4.48 -11.81 16.11
CA LYS A 29 5.92 -12.08 16.08
C LYS A 29 6.63 -11.67 17.38
N GLY A 30 5.93 -11.03 18.31
CA GLY A 30 6.45 -10.64 19.62
C GLY A 30 7.08 -9.24 19.70
N HIS A 31 6.92 -8.40 18.66
CA HIS A 31 7.41 -7.02 18.70
C HIS A 31 6.58 -6.14 19.63
N ASP A 32 7.24 -5.21 20.33
CA ASP A 32 6.57 -4.14 21.07
C ASP A 32 6.03 -3.11 20.07
N LEU A 33 4.71 -2.91 20.05
CA LEU A 33 4.05 -2.07 19.07
C LEU A 33 3.42 -0.82 19.69
N THR A 34 3.83 0.36 19.23
CA THR A 34 3.20 1.65 19.54
C THR A 34 2.47 2.18 18.31
N VAL A 35 1.20 2.55 18.45
CA VAL A 35 0.37 2.93 17.30
C VAL A 35 -0.33 4.27 17.48
N TYR A 36 -0.44 4.99 16.37
CA TYR A 36 -1.24 6.19 16.26
C TYR A 36 -2.10 6.16 15.00
N ASN A 37 -3.34 6.60 15.14
CA ASN A 37 -4.20 6.92 14.01
C ASN A 37 -5.07 8.14 14.31
N ARG A 38 -5.23 9.04 13.33
CA ARG A 38 -6.08 10.24 13.46
C ARG A 38 -7.50 9.91 13.92
N THR A 39 -8.07 8.80 13.45
CA THR A 39 -9.37 8.27 13.90
C THR A 39 -9.10 7.18 14.93
N LYS A 40 -9.21 7.52 16.21
CA LYS A 40 -8.86 6.64 17.33
C LYS A 40 -9.61 5.29 17.31
N SER A 41 -10.84 5.25 16.81
CA SER A 41 -11.59 3.99 16.71
C SER A 41 -10.91 2.91 15.86
N LYS A 42 -10.02 3.30 14.95
CA LYS A 42 -9.27 2.36 14.07
C LYS A 42 -8.06 1.71 14.77
N THR A 43 -7.74 2.08 16.01
CA THR A 43 -6.65 1.43 16.77
C THR A 43 -7.14 0.34 17.71
N LYS A 44 -8.47 0.22 17.93
CA LYS A 44 -9.06 -0.67 18.93
C LYS A 44 -8.65 -2.13 18.82
N GLU A 45 -8.54 -2.64 17.60
CA GLU A 45 -8.15 -4.04 17.38
C GLU A 45 -6.70 -4.29 17.78
N LEU A 46 -5.79 -3.38 17.43
CA LEU A 46 -4.38 -3.45 17.82
C LEU A 46 -4.22 -3.29 19.35
N GLU A 47 -4.96 -2.35 19.96
CA GLU A 47 -4.99 -2.15 21.41
C GLU A 47 -5.40 -3.44 22.13
N LYS A 48 -6.48 -4.09 21.67
CA LYS A 48 -6.95 -5.38 22.22
C LYS A 48 -5.90 -6.48 22.12
N ASN A 49 -5.03 -6.43 21.11
CA ASN A 49 -3.96 -7.39 20.88
C ASN A 49 -2.60 -6.97 21.52
N GLY A 50 -2.59 -5.92 22.35
CA GLY A 50 -1.42 -5.54 23.14
C GLY A 50 -0.62 -4.35 22.63
N ALA A 51 -1.05 -3.65 21.56
CA ALA A 51 -0.38 -2.43 21.12
C ALA A 51 -0.60 -1.26 22.08
N LEU A 52 0.43 -0.46 22.29
CA LEU A 52 0.33 0.82 22.99
C LEU A 52 -0.29 1.87 22.06
N VAL A 53 -1.48 2.37 22.38
CA VAL A 53 -2.15 3.43 21.61
C VAL A 53 -1.79 4.79 22.19
N VAL A 54 -1.25 5.67 21.35
CA VAL A 54 -0.81 7.01 21.74
C VAL A 54 -1.57 8.11 20.97
N ASN A 55 -1.37 9.37 21.40
CA ASN A 55 -2.19 10.49 20.91
C ASN A 55 -1.50 11.32 19.81
N SER A 56 -0.22 11.07 19.50
CA SER A 56 0.50 11.78 18.44
C SER A 56 1.58 10.95 17.78
N PRO A 57 1.97 11.29 16.52
CA PRO A 57 3.12 10.71 15.85
C PRO A 57 4.44 10.87 16.62
N LYS A 58 4.61 11.99 17.34
CA LYS A 58 5.76 12.27 18.18
C LYS A 58 5.95 11.19 19.26
N ILE A 59 4.88 10.85 20.00
CA ILE A 59 4.94 9.84 21.04
C ILE A 59 5.21 8.46 20.43
N VAL A 60 4.73 8.18 19.20
CA VAL A 60 5.10 6.94 18.49
C VAL A 60 6.62 6.88 18.31
N SER A 61 7.23 7.95 17.75
CA SER A 61 8.67 7.95 17.49
C SER A 61 9.52 7.93 18.76
N GLU A 62 9.10 8.59 19.84
CA GLU A 62 9.78 8.53 21.15
C GLU A 62 9.84 7.11 21.75
N ASN A 63 8.88 6.25 21.38
CA ASN A 63 8.76 4.88 21.89
C ASN A 63 9.18 3.79 20.90
N SER A 64 9.77 4.16 19.75
CA SER A 64 10.04 3.20 18.68
C SER A 64 11.45 3.36 18.13
N ASP A 65 12.09 2.26 17.78
CA ASP A 65 13.37 2.24 17.07
C ASP A 65 13.16 2.42 15.56
N ILE A 66 12.02 1.89 15.06
CA ILE A 66 11.58 2.02 13.68
C ILE A 66 10.11 2.43 13.63
N VAL A 67 9.77 3.38 12.77
CA VAL A 67 8.38 3.86 12.56
C VAL A 67 7.95 3.61 11.13
N PHE A 68 6.85 2.91 10.94
CA PHE A 68 6.18 2.76 9.65
C PHE A 68 5.05 3.77 9.51
N SER A 69 5.08 4.60 8.45
CA SER A 69 3.95 5.43 8.05
C SER A 69 3.14 4.74 6.95
N ILE A 70 1.83 4.60 7.17
CA ILE A 70 0.91 3.91 6.25
C ILE A 70 -0.33 4.79 6.10
N VAL A 71 -0.19 5.87 5.34
CA VAL A 71 -1.20 6.93 5.23
C VAL A 71 -1.66 7.14 3.79
N LYS A 72 -2.62 8.04 3.57
CA LYS A 72 -3.36 8.11 2.31
C LYS A 72 -2.54 8.63 1.11
N ASN A 73 -1.70 9.67 1.31
CA ASN A 73 -1.00 10.40 0.25
C ASN A 73 0.22 11.15 0.81
N ALA A 74 0.98 11.81 -0.08
CA ALA A 74 2.18 12.56 0.27
C ALA A 74 1.93 13.68 1.30
N ASP A 75 0.81 14.41 1.20
CA ASP A 75 0.46 15.46 2.16
C ASP A 75 0.25 14.88 3.56
N ALA A 76 -0.38 13.71 3.65
CA ALA A 76 -0.56 13.02 4.92
C ALA A 76 0.78 12.53 5.48
N VAL A 77 1.70 12.02 4.62
CA VAL A 77 3.06 11.65 5.03
C VAL A 77 3.80 12.89 5.57
N LYS A 78 3.83 14.00 4.83
CA LYS A 78 4.47 15.25 5.26
C LYS A 78 3.89 15.75 6.59
N LYS A 79 2.57 15.70 6.74
CA LYS A 79 1.89 16.15 7.96
C LYS A 79 2.28 15.33 9.19
N VAL A 80 2.32 14.01 9.10
CA VAL A 80 2.72 13.16 10.24
C VAL A 80 4.22 13.21 10.47
N SER A 81 5.02 13.50 9.44
CA SER A 81 6.47 13.56 9.51
C SER A 81 7.02 14.89 10.06
N PHE A 82 6.40 16.03 9.70
CA PHE A 82 6.99 17.37 9.92
C PHE A 82 5.99 18.40 10.44
N GLY A 83 4.72 18.05 10.64
CA GLY A 83 3.69 18.91 11.24
C GLY A 83 3.84 19.05 12.74
N ASP A 84 2.76 19.49 13.42
CA ASP A 84 2.71 19.56 14.87
C ASP A 84 2.69 18.15 15.48
N GLU A 85 3.38 17.95 16.62
CA GLU A 85 3.50 16.66 17.29
C GLU A 85 3.89 15.51 16.33
N CYS A 86 4.84 15.79 15.44
CA CYS A 86 5.25 14.97 14.31
C CYS A 86 6.28 13.90 14.66
N ILE A 87 6.57 12.99 13.72
CA ILE A 87 7.63 11.98 13.85
C ILE A 87 8.96 12.65 14.16
N ALA A 88 9.35 13.68 13.37
CA ALA A 88 10.61 14.37 13.55
C ALA A 88 10.70 15.13 14.88
N CYS A 89 9.57 15.45 15.53
CA CYS A 89 9.50 16.10 16.82
C CYS A 89 9.89 15.16 17.98
N GLY A 90 9.70 13.84 17.80
CA GLY A 90 10.07 12.81 18.77
C GLY A 90 11.40 12.11 18.44
N LYS A 91 12.27 12.76 17.64
CA LYS A 91 13.53 12.16 17.20
C LYS A 91 14.45 11.82 18.36
N HIS A 92 15.14 10.72 18.22
CA HIS A 92 16.26 10.28 19.06
C HIS A 92 17.35 9.65 18.18
N GLU A 93 18.51 9.39 18.75
CA GLU A 93 19.59 8.73 18.02
C GLU A 93 19.17 7.33 17.55
N GLY A 94 19.39 7.06 16.27
CA GLY A 94 19.11 5.75 15.67
C GLY A 94 17.68 5.55 15.16
N LEU A 95 16.77 6.53 15.34
CA LEU A 95 15.41 6.45 14.80
C LEU A 95 15.44 6.24 13.27
N ILE A 96 14.68 5.25 12.81
CA ILE A 96 14.48 4.95 11.39
C ILE A 96 13.00 5.14 11.05
N VAL A 97 12.72 5.81 9.93
CA VAL A 97 11.36 5.99 9.41
C VAL A 97 11.23 5.25 8.09
N CYS A 98 10.17 4.45 7.96
CA CYS A 98 9.85 3.67 6.76
C CYS A 98 8.46 4.07 6.26
N ASP A 99 8.36 4.59 5.03
CA ASP A 99 7.06 4.94 4.45
C ASP A 99 6.53 3.82 3.55
N MET A 100 5.42 3.22 3.96
CA MET A 100 4.71 2.19 3.20
C MET A 100 3.54 2.77 2.38
N SER A 101 3.33 4.08 2.42
CA SER A 101 2.27 4.74 1.66
C SER A 101 2.56 4.65 0.15
N THR A 102 1.54 4.87 -0.69
CA THR A 102 1.75 5.01 -2.13
C THR A 102 1.75 6.49 -2.49
N ILE A 103 2.94 7.02 -2.79
CA ILE A 103 3.18 8.43 -3.10
C ILE A 103 4.04 8.61 -4.35
N ASN A 104 4.13 9.84 -4.85
CA ASN A 104 5.00 10.18 -5.96
C ASN A 104 6.49 9.99 -5.56
N PRO A 105 7.32 9.34 -6.41
CA PRO A 105 8.76 9.15 -6.14
C PRO A 105 9.53 10.44 -5.86
N ILE A 106 9.16 11.56 -6.50
CA ILE A 106 9.77 12.87 -6.26
C ILE A 106 9.45 13.37 -4.85
N GLU A 107 8.19 13.21 -4.42
CA GLU A 107 7.77 13.56 -3.07
C GLU A 107 8.50 12.71 -2.02
N SER A 108 8.69 11.40 -2.30
CA SER A 108 9.48 10.53 -1.43
C SER A 108 10.92 11.02 -1.27
N LYS A 109 11.58 11.43 -2.36
CA LYS A 109 12.94 12.01 -2.31
C LYS A 109 13.00 13.29 -1.48
N HIS A 110 12.03 14.18 -1.61
CA HIS A 110 11.95 15.39 -0.81
C HIS A 110 11.76 15.08 0.68
N ILE A 111 10.87 14.15 1.01
CA ILE A 111 10.65 13.70 2.38
C ILE A 111 11.92 13.07 2.97
N ALA A 112 12.60 12.24 2.19
CA ALA A 112 13.86 11.62 2.60
C ALA A 112 14.94 12.67 2.92
N ALA A 113 15.13 13.66 2.03
CA ALA A 113 16.09 14.73 2.23
C ALA A 113 15.77 15.59 3.47
N GLU A 114 14.49 15.82 3.76
CA GLU A 114 14.07 16.55 4.95
C GLU A 114 14.33 15.75 6.24
N PHE A 115 14.08 14.44 6.26
CA PHE A 115 14.45 13.58 7.39
C PHE A 115 15.96 13.52 7.59
N GLU A 116 16.74 13.38 6.51
CA GLU A 116 18.20 13.34 6.55
C GLU A 116 18.78 14.65 7.11
N SER A 117 18.25 15.80 6.70
CA SER A 117 18.65 17.12 7.24
C SER A 117 18.46 17.25 8.76
N ARG A 118 17.58 16.42 9.33
CA ARG A 118 17.30 16.34 10.75
C ARG A 118 18.04 15.20 11.45
N GLY A 119 18.90 14.47 10.72
CA GLY A 119 19.65 13.32 11.24
C GLY A 119 18.79 12.07 11.48
N ILE A 120 17.67 11.94 10.78
CA ILE A 120 16.78 10.77 10.86
C ILE A 120 16.92 9.96 9.57
N SER A 121 17.12 8.65 9.70
CA SER A 121 17.19 7.74 8.56
C SER A 121 15.79 7.51 7.97
N PHE A 122 15.69 7.52 6.64
CA PHE A 122 14.42 7.27 5.95
C PHE A 122 14.56 6.23 4.83
N CYS A 123 13.56 5.34 4.70
CA CYS A 123 13.40 4.43 3.58
C CYS A 123 11.96 4.50 3.04
N ASP A 124 11.81 4.50 1.73
CA ASP A 124 10.54 4.18 1.10
C ASP A 124 10.37 2.65 1.04
N THR A 125 9.27 2.16 1.61
CA THR A 125 9.02 0.73 1.80
C THR A 125 7.63 0.29 1.34
N PRO A 126 7.15 0.73 0.16
CA PRO A 126 5.83 0.33 -0.32
C PRO A 126 5.77 -1.19 -0.56
N VAL A 127 4.56 -1.73 -0.48
CA VAL A 127 4.31 -3.17 -0.55
C VAL A 127 3.28 -3.55 -1.61
N MET A 128 3.36 -4.80 -2.06
CA MET A 128 2.32 -5.50 -2.82
C MET A 128 1.71 -6.59 -1.96
N GLY A 129 0.40 -6.75 -2.09
CA GLY A 129 -0.42 -7.62 -1.28
C GLY A 129 -1.45 -6.81 -0.49
N GLY A 130 -2.55 -7.45 -0.15
CA GLY A 130 -3.63 -6.83 0.62
C GLY A 130 -3.55 -7.17 2.11
N PRO A 131 -4.51 -6.69 2.91
CA PRO A 131 -4.57 -6.95 4.35
C PRO A 131 -4.53 -8.45 4.70
N ASN A 132 -5.21 -9.28 3.92
CA ASN A 132 -5.25 -10.74 4.14
C ASN A 132 -3.88 -11.42 3.99
N VAL A 133 -3.00 -10.83 3.19
CA VAL A 133 -1.62 -11.31 2.99
C VAL A 133 -0.69 -10.71 4.05
N ALA A 134 -0.94 -9.47 4.43
CA ALA A 134 -0.15 -8.75 5.43
C ALA A 134 -0.20 -9.39 6.81
N ILE A 135 -1.36 -9.91 7.21
CA ILE A 135 -1.57 -10.53 8.54
C ILE A 135 -0.71 -11.79 8.75
N SER A 136 -0.25 -12.42 7.68
CA SER A 136 0.63 -13.60 7.72
C SER A 136 2.09 -13.29 7.36
N GLY A 137 2.47 -12.01 7.22
CA GLY A 137 3.82 -11.62 6.79
C GLY A 137 4.14 -11.97 5.33
N GLY A 138 3.10 -12.18 4.51
CA GLY A 138 3.24 -12.64 3.12
C GLY A 138 3.42 -11.54 2.08
N LEU A 139 3.57 -10.27 2.46
CA LEU A 139 3.72 -9.16 1.53
C LEU A 139 4.97 -9.30 0.66
N VAL A 140 4.98 -8.59 -0.47
CA VAL A 140 6.19 -8.32 -1.23
C VAL A 140 6.56 -6.86 -1.00
N MET A 141 7.72 -6.62 -0.41
CA MET A 141 8.20 -5.28 -0.07
C MET A 141 9.27 -4.80 -1.04
N MET A 142 9.18 -3.57 -1.45
CA MET A 142 10.19 -2.86 -2.22
C MET A 142 10.83 -1.82 -1.29
N VAL A 143 12.17 -1.72 -1.30
CA VAL A 143 12.88 -0.80 -0.40
C VAL A 143 13.81 0.11 -1.20
N GLY A 144 13.60 1.42 -1.04
CA GLY A 144 14.51 2.48 -1.51
C GLY A 144 15.07 3.25 -0.33
N GLY A 145 16.34 3.62 -0.40
CA GLY A 145 17.04 4.36 0.64
C GLY A 145 18.48 3.91 0.82
N ASN A 146 19.10 4.37 1.91
CA ASN A 146 20.49 4.01 2.20
C ASN A 146 20.63 2.51 2.48
N LYS A 147 21.61 1.86 1.82
CA LYS A 147 21.83 0.41 1.94
C LYS A 147 22.15 -0.02 3.38
N SER A 148 22.90 0.77 4.13
CA SER A 148 23.21 0.42 5.54
C SER A 148 21.98 0.46 6.43
N VAL A 149 21.01 1.34 6.13
CA VAL A 149 19.71 1.40 6.84
C VAL A 149 18.86 0.19 6.45
N PHE A 150 18.82 -0.16 5.16
CA PHE A 150 18.15 -1.38 4.68
C PHE A 150 18.66 -2.63 5.42
N GLU A 151 19.98 -2.82 5.52
CA GLU A 151 20.56 -3.98 6.19
C GLU A 151 20.22 -4.02 7.69
N LYS A 152 20.16 -2.85 8.37
CA LYS A 152 19.72 -2.78 9.78
C LYS A 152 18.27 -3.19 9.97
N CYS A 153 17.41 -2.89 9.00
CA CYS A 153 15.96 -3.17 9.06
C CYS A 153 15.58 -4.56 8.51
N LYS A 154 16.54 -5.32 7.98
CA LYS A 154 16.25 -6.54 7.24
C LYS A 154 15.36 -7.52 8.02
N ASN A 155 15.65 -7.76 9.30
CA ASN A 155 14.88 -8.69 10.13
C ASN A 155 13.41 -8.27 10.25
N ILE A 156 13.15 -6.99 10.51
CA ILE A 156 11.75 -6.49 10.61
C ILE A 156 11.05 -6.51 9.25
N PHE A 157 11.78 -6.28 8.16
CA PHE A 157 11.22 -6.39 6.81
C PHE A 157 10.85 -7.84 6.47
N ASP A 158 11.69 -8.81 6.86
CA ASP A 158 11.45 -10.24 6.68
C ASP A 158 10.27 -10.75 7.53
N ASP A 159 9.95 -10.08 8.66
CA ASP A 159 8.75 -10.37 9.44
C ASP A 159 7.46 -9.86 8.77
N ILE A 160 7.53 -8.76 8.02
CA ILE A 160 6.39 -8.14 7.33
C ILE A 160 6.15 -8.75 5.95
N ALA A 161 7.22 -9.19 5.27
CA ALA A 161 7.18 -9.57 3.87
C ALA A 161 7.88 -10.90 3.60
N SER A 162 7.27 -11.74 2.76
CA SER A 162 7.86 -13.00 2.29
C SER A 162 8.98 -12.79 1.27
N LYS A 163 9.02 -11.62 0.63
CA LYS A 163 10.08 -11.20 -0.30
C LYS A 163 10.35 -9.71 -0.14
N VAL A 164 11.62 -9.36 -0.05
CA VAL A 164 12.09 -7.98 0.08
C VAL A 164 13.07 -7.67 -1.04
N PHE A 165 12.82 -6.60 -1.79
CA PHE A 165 13.65 -6.15 -2.90
C PHE A 165 14.27 -4.79 -2.57
N TYR A 166 15.60 -4.73 -2.45
CA TYR A 166 16.32 -3.47 -2.36
C TYR A 166 16.53 -2.88 -3.76
N LEU A 167 16.10 -1.65 -3.96
CA LEU A 167 16.04 -0.98 -5.27
C LEU A 167 16.97 0.25 -5.39
N GLY A 168 17.84 0.46 -4.42
CA GLY A 168 18.75 1.60 -4.42
C GLY A 168 18.22 2.82 -3.69
N GLU A 169 18.37 4.00 -4.29
CA GLU A 169 18.06 5.29 -3.66
C GLU A 169 16.55 5.49 -3.36
N ASN A 170 16.24 6.44 -2.48
CA ASN A 170 14.88 6.87 -2.19
C ASN A 170 14.12 7.26 -3.47
N GLY A 171 12.83 6.94 -3.49
CA GLY A 171 11.94 7.08 -4.63
C GLY A 171 11.93 5.88 -5.59
N SER A 172 12.98 5.03 -5.59
CA SER A 172 13.04 3.85 -6.48
C SER A 172 11.93 2.86 -6.18
N ALA A 173 11.66 2.60 -4.89
CA ALA A 173 10.61 1.68 -4.48
C ALA A 173 9.21 2.20 -4.84
N HIS A 174 8.96 3.50 -4.64
CA HIS A 174 7.69 4.10 -5.07
C HIS A 174 7.51 4.08 -6.59
N SER A 175 8.60 4.24 -7.38
CA SER A 175 8.53 4.13 -8.84
C SER A 175 8.05 2.74 -9.27
N VAL A 176 8.62 1.69 -8.70
CA VAL A 176 8.18 0.30 -8.98
C VAL A 176 6.76 0.07 -8.46
N LYS A 177 6.42 0.60 -7.27
CA LYS A 177 5.06 0.49 -6.71
C LYS A 177 4.01 1.09 -7.65
N LEU A 178 4.27 2.26 -8.22
CA LEU A 178 3.35 2.90 -9.18
C LEU A 178 3.21 2.06 -10.45
N ALA A 179 4.31 1.52 -10.99
CA ALA A 179 4.26 0.62 -12.14
C ALA A 179 3.45 -0.65 -11.86
N MET A 180 3.54 -1.20 -10.63
CA MET A 180 2.72 -2.35 -10.22
C MET A 180 1.24 -1.99 -10.06
N ASN A 181 0.92 -0.83 -9.50
CA ASN A 181 -0.48 -0.39 -9.36
C ASN A 181 -1.12 -0.06 -10.72
N LEU A 182 -0.33 0.37 -11.70
CA LEU A 182 -0.77 0.46 -13.10
C LEU A 182 -1.23 -0.91 -13.63
N GLN A 183 -0.50 -2.00 -13.36
CA GLN A 183 -0.92 -3.35 -13.76
C GLN A 183 -2.27 -3.74 -13.10
N ILE A 184 -2.48 -3.39 -11.82
CA ILE A 184 -3.76 -3.64 -11.15
C ILE A 184 -4.92 -2.99 -11.90
N ALA A 185 -4.78 -1.71 -12.26
CA ALA A 185 -5.82 -0.97 -12.97
C ALA A 185 -6.09 -1.55 -14.37
N MET A 186 -5.03 -1.89 -15.12
CA MET A 186 -5.15 -2.45 -16.47
C MET A 186 -5.80 -3.84 -16.45
N LEU A 187 -5.36 -4.71 -15.55
CA LEU A 187 -5.93 -6.06 -15.44
C LEU A 187 -7.41 -6.03 -15.02
N ALA A 188 -7.78 -5.14 -14.11
CA ALA A 188 -9.18 -5.01 -13.70
C ALA A 188 -10.07 -4.51 -14.84
N LEU A 189 -9.60 -3.53 -15.64
CA LEU A 189 -10.33 -3.04 -16.81
C LEU A 189 -10.44 -4.13 -17.88
N ALA A 190 -9.33 -4.77 -18.27
CA ALA A 190 -9.34 -5.82 -19.28
C ALA A 190 -10.27 -6.99 -18.91
N LEU A 191 -10.24 -7.40 -17.63
CA LEU A 191 -11.12 -8.44 -17.11
C LEU A 191 -12.59 -8.01 -17.17
N SER A 192 -12.88 -6.78 -16.75
CA SER A 192 -14.26 -6.24 -16.75
C SER A 192 -14.82 -6.10 -18.17
N GLU A 193 -14.04 -5.59 -19.12
CA GLU A 193 -14.43 -5.50 -20.53
C GLU A 193 -14.64 -6.90 -21.13
N GLY A 194 -13.78 -7.87 -20.84
CA GLY A 194 -13.94 -9.26 -21.27
C GLY A 194 -15.22 -9.91 -20.73
N ILE A 195 -15.54 -9.71 -19.47
CA ILE A 195 -16.78 -10.17 -18.85
C ILE A 195 -17.99 -9.50 -19.50
N THR A 196 -17.94 -8.19 -19.72
CA THR A 196 -19.01 -7.42 -20.36
C THR A 196 -19.26 -7.89 -21.79
N LEU A 197 -18.21 -8.12 -22.57
CA LEU A 197 -18.30 -8.63 -23.94
C LEU A 197 -18.89 -10.04 -23.99
N ALA A 198 -18.46 -10.93 -23.10
CA ALA A 198 -19.02 -12.28 -23.00
C ALA A 198 -20.52 -12.24 -22.72
N ARG A 199 -20.95 -11.43 -21.73
CA ARG A 199 -22.37 -11.22 -21.41
C ARG A 199 -23.17 -10.70 -22.63
N ALA A 200 -22.66 -9.68 -23.29
CA ALA A 200 -23.32 -9.12 -24.49
C ALA A 200 -23.41 -10.11 -25.66
N SER A 201 -22.50 -11.09 -25.72
CA SER A 201 -22.49 -12.18 -26.69
C SER A 201 -23.30 -13.39 -26.27
N ASN A 202 -24.11 -13.32 -25.18
CA ASN A 202 -24.86 -14.43 -24.59
C ASN A 202 -23.97 -15.62 -24.16
N ILE A 203 -22.73 -15.38 -23.80
CA ILE A 203 -21.80 -16.37 -23.26
C ILE A 203 -21.83 -16.25 -21.74
N ASN A 204 -21.95 -17.40 -21.04
CA ASN A 204 -21.84 -17.42 -19.59
C ASN A 204 -20.45 -16.90 -19.15
N PRO A 205 -20.38 -15.81 -18.34
CA PRO A 205 -19.10 -15.25 -17.89
C PRO A 205 -18.23 -16.23 -17.09
N GLU A 206 -18.82 -17.23 -16.43
CA GLU A 206 -18.06 -18.26 -15.72
C GLU A 206 -17.26 -19.12 -16.70
N ILE A 207 -17.84 -19.47 -17.87
CA ILE A 207 -17.13 -20.19 -18.94
C ILE A 207 -16.01 -19.34 -19.50
N PHE A 208 -16.23 -18.03 -19.71
CA PHE A 208 -15.18 -17.12 -20.13
C PHE A 208 -14.00 -17.12 -19.13
N LEU A 209 -14.29 -17.05 -17.82
CA LEU A 209 -13.25 -17.09 -16.78
C LEU A 209 -12.52 -18.43 -16.73
N GLU A 210 -13.22 -19.55 -16.91
CA GLU A 210 -12.62 -20.88 -16.97
C GLU A 210 -11.63 -20.98 -18.12
N ILE A 211 -12.03 -20.52 -19.33
CA ILE A 211 -11.15 -20.49 -20.51
C ILE A 211 -9.95 -19.58 -20.24
N LEU A 212 -10.16 -18.35 -19.73
CA LEU A 212 -9.10 -17.41 -19.40
C LEU A 212 -8.08 -18.06 -18.45
N ASN A 213 -8.57 -18.67 -17.37
CA ASN A 213 -7.73 -19.28 -16.34
C ASN A 213 -7.07 -20.61 -16.78
N SER A 214 -7.51 -21.17 -17.91
CA SER A 214 -6.88 -22.35 -18.53
C SER A 214 -5.74 -21.97 -19.48
N THR A 215 -5.48 -20.69 -19.70
CA THR A 215 -4.45 -20.16 -20.58
C THR A 215 -3.34 -19.43 -19.82
N TYR A 216 -2.30 -19.00 -20.53
CA TYR A 216 -1.23 -18.16 -19.95
C TYR A 216 -1.68 -16.75 -19.58
N PHE A 217 -2.91 -16.33 -19.90
CA PHE A 217 -3.50 -15.07 -19.42
C PHE A 217 -4.03 -15.14 -17.99
N LYS A 218 -4.01 -16.31 -17.39
CA LYS A 218 -4.34 -16.52 -15.99
C LYS A 218 -3.53 -15.60 -15.08
N THR A 219 -4.20 -14.93 -14.16
CA THR A 219 -3.60 -14.04 -13.16
C THR A 219 -4.17 -14.31 -11.78
N GLY A 220 -3.46 -13.92 -10.72
CA GLY A 220 -4.01 -13.95 -9.36
C GLY A 220 -5.32 -13.16 -9.22
N MET A 221 -5.52 -12.12 -10.02
CA MET A 221 -6.76 -11.36 -10.06
C MET A 221 -7.90 -12.18 -10.70
N SER A 222 -7.65 -12.81 -11.85
CA SER A 222 -8.68 -13.61 -12.53
C SER A 222 -9.08 -14.86 -11.72
N GLU A 223 -8.17 -15.42 -10.93
CA GLU A 223 -8.48 -16.55 -10.05
C GLU A 223 -9.21 -16.13 -8.77
N SER A 224 -8.77 -15.03 -8.12
CA SER A 224 -9.24 -14.70 -6.78
C SER A 224 -10.39 -13.69 -6.76
N LYS A 225 -10.38 -12.69 -7.65
CA LYS A 225 -11.35 -11.60 -7.63
C LYS A 225 -12.46 -11.73 -8.66
N ALA A 226 -12.21 -12.34 -9.82
CA ALA A 226 -13.19 -12.39 -10.91
C ALA A 226 -14.51 -13.05 -10.49
N TYR A 227 -14.47 -14.15 -9.74
CA TYR A 227 -15.67 -14.80 -9.25
C TYR A 227 -16.45 -13.94 -8.23
N LYS A 228 -15.77 -13.12 -7.44
CA LYS A 228 -16.42 -12.14 -6.57
C LYS A 228 -17.10 -11.05 -7.39
N MET A 229 -16.45 -10.57 -8.47
CA MET A 229 -17.05 -9.62 -9.41
C MET A 229 -18.34 -10.15 -10.00
N LEU A 230 -18.39 -11.44 -10.43
CA LEU A 230 -19.61 -12.05 -10.95
C LEU A 230 -20.72 -12.14 -9.92
N LYS A 231 -20.38 -12.27 -8.64
CA LYS A 231 -21.31 -12.31 -7.49
C LYS A 231 -21.63 -10.92 -6.92
N GLN A 232 -21.10 -9.87 -7.51
CA GLN A 232 -21.22 -8.49 -7.02
C GLN A 232 -20.72 -8.30 -5.56
N ASP A 233 -19.74 -9.13 -5.14
CA ASP A 233 -19.08 -9.00 -3.84
C ASP A 233 -17.91 -8.04 -3.96
N TYR A 234 -18.16 -6.78 -3.66
CA TYR A 234 -17.20 -5.67 -3.72
C TYR A 234 -16.77 -5.18 -2.33
N ALA A 235 -16.75 -6.06 -1.33
CA ALA A 235 -16.18 -5.75 -0.02
C ALA A 235 -14.73 -5.28 -0.18
N PRO A 236 -14.38 -4.05 0.26
CA PRO A 236 -13.13 -3.42 -0.12
C PRO A 236 -11.92 -4.04 0.58
N THR A 237 -10.97 -4.51 -0.21
CA THR A 237 -9.58 -4.76 0.21
C THR A 237 -8.67 -3.62 -0.24
N PHE A 238 -9.02 -2.98 -1.34
CA PHE A 238 -8.44 -1.77 -1.89
C PHE A 238 -9.54 -1.01 -2.63
N THR A 239 -9.89 0.20 -2.16
CA THR A 239 -11.04 0.92 -2.69
C THR A 239 -10.76 1.49 -4.08
N LEU A 240 -11.85 1.66 -4.88
CA LEU A 240 -11.77 2.28 -6.20
C LEU A 240 -11.21 3.71 -6.11
N THR A 241 -11.62 4.51 -5.11
CA THR A 241 -11.02 5.83 -4.82
C THR A 241 -9.51 5.76 -4.61
N ASN A 242 -8.99 4.75 -3.92
CA ASN A 242 -7.55 4.63 -3.70
C ASN A 242 -6.80 4.26 -4.99
N LEU A 243 -7.36 3.37 -5.81
CA LEU A 243 -6.73 3.05 -7.11
C LEU A 243 -6.78 4.24 -8.06
N LYS A 244 -7.88 5.00 -8.09
CA LYS A 244 -7.99 6.25 -8.86
C LYS A 244 -6.93 7.27 -8.41
N LYS A 245 -6.76 7.48 -7.11
CA LYS A 245 -5.69 8.33 -6.56
C LYS A 245 -4.31 7.85 -7.02
N ASP A 246 -4.07 6.54 -7.05
CA ASP A 246 -2.79 5.99 -7.52
C ASP A 246 -2.61 6.23 -9.02
N LEU A 247 -3.66 6.18 -9.84
CA LEU A 247 -3.61 6.53 -11.26
C LEU A 247 -3.28 8.02 -11.48
N ASP A 248 -3.80 8.93 -10.65
CA ASP A 248 -3.38 10.34 -10.65
C ASP A 248 -1.87 10.44 -10.42
N THR A 249 -1.39 9.80 -9.34
CA THR A 249 0.02 9.80 -8.97
C THR A 249 0.91 9.19 -10.06
N ILE A 250 0.45 8.13 -10.75
CA ILE A 250 1.14 7.51 -11.89
C ILE A 250 1.29 8.50 -13.05
N ASN A 251 0.20 9.19 -13.42
CA ASN A 251 0.25 10.15 -14.51
C ASN A 251 1.15 11.36 -14.18
N GLU A 252 1.12 11.85 -12.95
CA GLU A 252 2.01 12.90 -12.46
C GLU A 252 3.48 12.46 -12.49
N ALA A 253 3.78 11.27 -11.98
CA ALA A 253 5.13 10.71 -11.97
C ALA A 253 5.67 10.50 -13.39
N ALA A 254 4.84 9.97 -14.31
CA ALA A 254 5.20 9.80 -15.71
C ALA A 254 5.54 11.13 -16.39
N LYS A 255 4.70 12.16 -16.18
CA LYS A 255 4.94 13.51 -16.69
C LYS A 255 6.26 14.09 -16.18
N ALA A 256 6.57 13.89 -14.91
CA ALA A 256 7.78 14.40 -14.26
C ALA A 256 9.08 13.80 -14.83
N VAL A 257 9.03 12.56 -15.33
CA VAL A 257 10.15 11.89 -15.99
C VAL A 257 10.09 11.94 -17.53
N GLY A 258 9.16 12.73 -18.10
CA GLY A 258 9.03 12.94 -19.54
C GLY A 258 8.46 11.74 -20.32
N VAL A 259 7.72 10.84 -19.66
CA VAL A 259 7.09 9.67 -20.28
C VAL A 259 5.59 9.89 -20.45
N THR A 260 5.05 9.51 -21.61
CA THR A 260 3.61 9.49 -21.86
C THR A 260 3.07 8.07 -21.72
N LEU A 261 2.01 7.92 -20.90
CA LEU A 261 1.32 6.65 -20.63
C LEU A 261 -0.15 6.75 -21.09
N PRO A 262 -0.46 6.54 -22.39
CA PRO A 262 -1.80 6.79 -22.93
C PRO A 262 -2.87 5.89 -22.29
N MET A 263 -2.56 4.63 -22.01
CA MET A 263 -3.49 3.71 -21.36
C MET A 263 -3.74 4.10 -19.90
N ALA A 264 -2.72 4.54 -19.15
CA ALA A 264 -2.88 5.06 -17.79
C ALA A 264 -3.79 6.29 -17.77
N THR A 265 -3.63 7.21 -18.73
CA THR A 265 -4.47 8.39 -18.87
C THR A 265 -5.93 8.01 -19.14
N ARG A 266 -6.17 7.05 -20.06
CA ARG A 266 -7.53 6.59 -20.35
C ARG A 266 -8.17 5.87 -19.18
N ALA A 267 -7.41 4.98 -18.52
CA ALA A 267 -7.87 4.31 -17.31
C ALA A 267 -8.26 5.32 -16.22
N ASN A 268 -7.44 6.35 -15.99
CA ASN A 268 -7.71 7.35 -14.99
C ASN A 268 -9.06 8.06 -15.23
N GLN A 269 -9.40 8.39 -16.47
CA GLN A 269 -10.70 8.96 -16.82
C GLN A 269 -11.86 8.02 -16.47
N ILE A 270 -11.74 6.74 -16.81
CA ILE A 270 -12.75 5.71 -16.51
C ILE A 270 -12.94 5.56 -15.00
N TYR A 271 -11.83 5.44 -14.24
CA TYR A 271 -11.90 5.34 -12.79
C TYR A 271 -12.42 6.61 -12.12
N GLN A 272 -12.14 7.79 -12.66
CA GLN A 272 -12.68 9.08 -12.19
C GLN A 272 -14.20 9.16 -12.33
N ASP A 273 -14.74 8.67 -13.43
CA ASP A 273 -16.18 8.64 -13.62
C ASP A 273 -16.85 7.58 -12.73
N ALA A 274 -16.25 6.40 -12.62
CA ALA A 274 -16.73 5.34 -11.76
C ALA A 274 -16.70 5.70 -10.26
N GLU A 275 -15.71 6.51 -9.82
CA GLU A 275 -15.53 6.92 -8.43
C GLU A 275 -16.77 7.58 -7.84
N LYS A 276 -17.53 8.34 -8.64
CA LYS A 276 -18.73 9.07 -8.21
C LYS A 276 -19.79 8.14 -7.60
N LYS A 277 -19.91 6.91 -8.08
CA LYS A 277 -20.89 5.92 -7.63
C LYS A 277 -20.28 4.78 -6.82
N TYR A 278 -19.07 4.35 -7.17
CA TYR A 278 -18.46 3.12 -6.67
C TYR A 278 -17.19 3.34 -5.84
N GLY A 279 -16.83 4.59 -5.52
CA GLY A 279 -15.56 4.96 -4.90
C GLY A 279 -15.22 4.24 -3.59
N THR A 280 -16.20 3.91 -2.76
CA THR A 280 -16.01 3.24 -1.46
C THR A 280 -15.92 1.71 -1.57
N LEU A 281 -16.29 1.15 -2.72
CA LEU A 281 -16.23 -0.29 -2.98
C LEU A 281 -14.81 -0.73 -3.39
N ASP A 282 -14.58 -2.03 -3.46
CA ASP A 282 -13.36 -2.58 -4.05
C ASP A 282 -13.18 -2.09 -5.49
N TYR A 283 -11.94 -1.84 -5.91
CA TYR A 283 -11.66 -1.30 -7.25
C TYR A 283 -12.21 -2.17 -8.39
N THR A 284 -12.50 -3.43 -8.13
CA THR A 284 -13.12 -4.34 -9.10
C THR A 284 -14.58 -4.01 -9.38
N ALA A 285 -15.22 -3.11 -8.61
CA ALA A 285 -16.54 -2.55 -8.92
C ALA A 285 -16.55 -1.72 -10.22
N ILE A 286 -15.41 -1.54 -10.87
CA ILE A 286 -15.31 -0.99 -12.23
C ILE A 286 -16.13 -1.82 -13.23
N LEU A 287 -16.37 -3.12 -12.98
CA LEU A 287 -17.26 -3.95 -13.78
C LEU A 287 -18.70 -3.41 -13.80
N GLU A 288 -19.21 -2.96 -12.66
CA GLU A 288 -20.58 -2.39 -12.58
C GLU A 288 -20.67 -1.09 -13.37
N TYR A 289 -19.65 -0.22 -13.25
CA TYR A 289 -19.59 1.01 -14.04
C TYR A 289 -19.65 0.73 -15.55
N LEU A 290 -18.88 -0.23 -16.03
CA LEU A 290 -18.89 -0.61 -17.46
C LEU A 290 -20.20 -1.27 -17.88
N SER A 291 -20.84 -2.03 -16.98
CA SER A 291 -22.15 -2.65 -17.25
C SER A 291 -23.28 -1.62 -17.29
N ASP A 292 -23.24 -0.59 -16.44
CA ASP A 292 -24.24 0.49 -16.42
C ASP A 292 -24.12 1.45 -17.62
N SER A 293 -22.95 1.49 -18.26
CA SER A 293 -22.62 2.40 -19.36
C SER A 293 -22.96 1.84 -20.75
N ASN A 294 -23.39 0.57 -20.82
CA ASN A 294 -23.80 -0.15 -22.02
C ASN A 294 -25.27 -0.53 -21.96
#